data_cce6f8b4822988d550d270d5545e3596
#
_entry.id   cce6f8b4822988d550d270d5545e3596
#
_cell.length_a   1.000
_cell.length_b   1.000
_cell.length_c   1.000
_cell.angle_alpha   90.00
_cell.angle_beta   90.00
_cell.angle_gamma   90.00
#
_symmetry.space_group_name_H-M   'P 1'
#
loop_
_entity.id
_entity.type
_entity.pdbx_description
1 polymer ?
#
loop_
_entity_poly.entity_id
_entity_poly.type
_entity_poly.pdbx_seq_one_letter_code
_entity_poly.pdbx_strand_id
1 'polypeptide(L)'
;MIKKLKFQKIRIDKLLVSRKVCESREKAQALILAGKVWISTDSKNFQRIEKPGTLVPENIKLKIEKSLPYVSRGGLKLESALKVFELDVKNLVCLDIGASTGGFTHCLLLHGAKKIYALDVGKGQLHYSLRLNPQVIVMEGINARYLTADMFPEKFDLITVDVSFISLKKILPALIFLLKPKGKILALIKPQFEVGPKFVKKGVVKDPWLHKKVVDEIWEFSKNLGLTPLGISESPILGPKGNKEFFILLSFSLSS
;
A
#
# COMPACT_ATOMS: atom_id res chain seq x y z
N MET A 1 4.18 55.02 7.42
CA MET A 1 3.13 54.41 6.58
C MET A 1 3.76 53.37 5.66
N ILE A 2 3.64 52.11 5.97
CA ILE A 2 4.15 51.04 5.09
C ILE A 2 3.13 50.83 3.98
N LYS A 3 3.46 51.19 2.74
CA LYS A 3 2.63 50.92 1.55
C LYS A 3 2.42 49.43 1.45
N LYS A 4 1.18 48.94 1.67
CA LYS A 4 0.79 47.55 1.33
C LYS A 4 1.02 47.37 -0.17
N LEU A 5 2.07 46.61 -0.53
CA LEU A 5 2.27 46.15 -1.89
C LEU A 5 1.02 45.40 -2.34
N LYS A 6 0.25 45.96 -3.26
CA LYS A 6 -0.87 45.27 -3.92
C LYS A 6 -0.28 44.29 -4.91
N PHE A 7 -0.16 43.01 -4.51
CA PHE A 7 0.20 41.95 -5.45
C PHE A 7 -0.89 41.78 -6.50
N GLN A 8 -0.50 41.60 -7.74
CA GLN A 8 -1.41 41.33 -8.84
C GLN A 8 -2.10 40.00 -8.57
N LYS A 9 -3.42 39.93 -8.79
CA LYS A 9 -4.18 38.68 -8.66
C LYS A 9 -4.14 37.89 -9.96
N ILE A 10 -3.87 36.61 -9.86
CA ILE A 10 -3.84 35.68 -11.00
C ILE A 10 -4.72 34.47 -10.71
N ARG A 11 -5.29 33.87 -11.74
CA ARG A 11 -6.03 32.61 -11.60
C ARG A 11 -5.08 31.51 -11.17
N ILE A 12 -5.51 30.68 -10.20
CA ILE A 12 -4.67 29.61 -9.64
C ILE A 12 -4.24 28.58 -10.71
N ASP A 13 -5.10 28.25 -11.69
CA ASP A 13 -4.74 27.36 -12.79
C ASP A 13 -3.60 27.94 -13.66
N LYS A 14 -3.60 29.24 -13.92
CA LYS A 14 -2.51 29.92 -14.63
C LYS A 14 -1.24 30.03 -13.79
N LEU A 15 -1.37 30.29 -12.48
CA LEU A 15 -0.25 30.39 -11.56
C LEU A 15 0.53 29.09 -11.45
N LEU A 16 -0.17 27.94 -11.40
CA LEU A 16 0.47 26.63 -11.36
C LEU A 16 1.33 26.35 -12.59
N VAL A 17 0.88 26.78 -13.77
CA VAL A 17 1.67 26.66 -15.02
C VAL A 17 2.84 27.62 -15.03
N SER A 18 2.64 28.91 -14.69
CA SER A 18 3.71 29.90 -14.67
C SER A 18 4.85 29.55 -13.70
N ARG A 19 4.52 28.88 -12.58
CA ARG A 19 5.50 28.38 -11.61
C ARG A 19 6.05 26.98 -11.95
N LYS A 20 5.76 26.44 -13.14
CA LYS A 20 6.23 25.13 -13.61
C LYS A 20 5.81 23.96 -12.71
N VAL A 21 4.71 24.11 -11.96
CA VAL A 21 4.11 23.03 -11.17
C VAL A 21 3.40 22.03 -12.07
N CYS A 22 2.81 22.54 -13.16
CA CYS A 22 2.15 21.74 -14.19
C CYS A 22 2.64 22.17 -15.58
N GLU A 23 2.65 21.22 -16.51
CA GLU A 23 3.06 21.45 -17.90
C GLU A 23 1.97 22.15 -18.72
N SER A 24 0.70 21.95 -18.35
CA SER A 24 -0.44 22.54 -19.04
C SER A 24 -1.53 23.00 -18.06
N ARG A 25 -2.42 23.84 -18.57
CA ARG A 25 -3.54 24.36 -17.80
C ARG A 25 -4.57 23.28 -17.47
N GLU A 26 -4.78 22.32 -18.35
CA GLU A 26 -5.65 21.18 -18.17
C GLU A 26 -5.14 20.30 -17.02
N LYS A 27 -3.83 20.02 -16.96
CA LYS A 27 -3.19 19.31 -15.84
C LYS A 27 -3.33 20.08 -14.52
N ALA A 28 -3.20 21.41 -14.55
CA ALA A 28 -3.40 22.25 -13.38
C ALA A 28 -4.85 22.21 -12.87
N GLN A 29 -5.82 22.26 -13.79
CA GLN A 29 -7.24 22.15 -13.45
C GLN A 29 -7.57 20.77 -12.85
N ALA A 30 -7.05 19.69 -13.44
CA ALA A 30 -7.22 18.33 -12.92
C ALA A 30 -6.65 18.20 -11.48
N LEU A 31 -5.48 18.76 -11.19
CA LEU A 31 -4.87 18.80 -9.86
C LEU A 31 -5.74 19.53 -8.84
N ILE A 32 -6.31 20.68 -9.23
CA ILE A 32 -7.18 21.47 -8.37
C ILE A 32 -8.48 20.74 -8.08
N LEU A 33 -9.13 20.19 -9.12
CA LEU A 33 -10.38 19.43 -8.97
C LEU A 33 -10.17 18.15 -8.15
N ALA A 34 -8.99 17.54 -8.21
CA ALA A 34 -8.60 16.42 -7.36
C ALA A 34 -8.32 16.81 -5.90
N GLY A 35 -8.45 18.12 -5.53
CA GLY A 35 -8.23 18.61 -4.17
C GLY A 35 -6.77 18.61 -3.71
N LYS A 36 -5.81 18.52 -4.63
CA LYS A 36 -4.38 18.38 -4.32
C LYS A 36 -3.63 19.70 -4.19
N VAL A 37 -4.31 20.84 -4.40
CA VAL A 37 -3.70 22.18 -4.36
C VAL A 37 -4.14 22.90 -3.10
N TRP A 38 -3.16 23.32 -2.32
CA TRP A 38 -3.35 24.07 -1.09
C TRP A 38 -2.59 25.41 -1.20
N ILE A 39 -3.18 26.48 -0.66
CA ILE A 39 -2.58 27.82 -0.64
C ILE A 39 -2.50 28.37 0.78
N SER A 40 -1.52 29.24 1.02
CA SER A 40 -1.40 29.95 2.29
C SER A 40 -0.80 31.35 2.07
N THR A 41 -1.29 32.34 2.82
CA THR A 41 -0.74 33.70 2.87
C THR A 41 0.35 33.86 3.93
N ASP A 42 0.33 33.02 4.98
CA ASP A 42 1.20 33.11 6.17
C ASP A 42 2.17 31.92 6.30
N SER A 43 2.14 30.97 5.37
CA SER A 43 2.93 29.73 5.37
C SER A 43 2.61 28.76 6.53
N LYS A 44 1.62 29.08 7.37
CA LYS A 44 1.19 28.25 8.50
C LYS A 44 -0.16 27.59 8.25
N ASN A 45 -1.13 28.38 7.79
CA ASN A 45 -2.50 27.95 7.58
C ASN A 45 -2.75 27.71 6.08
N PHE A 46 -2.77 26.44 5.66
CA PHE A 46 -3.04 26.08 4.27
C PHE A 46 -4.52 25.77 4.08
N GLN A 47 -5.14 26.39 3.07
CA GLN A 47 -6.51 26.15 2.63
C GLN A 47 -6.52 25.42 1.29
N ARG A 48 -7.38 24.41 1.17
CA ARG A 48 -7.56 23.69 -0.09
C ARG A 48 -8.29 24.54 -1.10
N ILE A 49 -7.82 24.50 -2.34
CA ILE A 49 -8.49 25.13 -3.48
C ILE A 49 -9.26 24.08 -4.26
N GLU A 50 -10.53 24.38 -4.55
CA GLU A 50 -11.44 23.47 -5.27
C GLU A 50 -11.84 24.02 -6.65
N LYS A 51 -11.68 25.33 -6.88
CA LYS A 51 -12.08 25.96 -8.15
C LYS A 51 -10.88 26.46 -8.94
N PRO A 52 -10.63 25.96 -10.17
CA PRO A 52 -9.49 26.37 -11.01
C PRO A 52 -9.42 27.86 -11.32
N GLY A 53 -10.58 28.51 -11.35
CA GLY A 53 -10.69 29.95 -11.63
C GLY A 53 -10.43 30.87 -10.44
N THR A 54 -10.15 30.33 -9.24
CA THR A 54 -9.92 31.15 -8.04
C THR A 54 -8.80 32.14 -8.26
N LEU A 55 -9.05 33.42 -7.96
CA LEU A 55 -8.05 34.50 -8.03
C LEU A 55 -7.24 34.51 -6.73
N VAL A 56 -5.92 34.40 -6.84
CA VAL A 56 -4.99 34.41 -5.72
C VAL A 56 -3.89 35.44 -5.96
N PRO A 57 -3.25 36.00 -4.91
CA PRO A 57 -2.06 36.80 -5.05
C PRO A 57 -0.94 36.02 -5.76
N GLU A 58 -0.22 36.66 -6.68
CA GLU A 58 0.83 36.00 -7.43
C GLU A 58 1.94 35.42 -6.54
N ASN A 59 2.19 36.00 -5.37
CA ASN A 59 3.19 35.52 -4.39
C ASN A 59 2.66 34.51 -3.38
N ILE A 60 1.41 34.00 -3.54
CA ILE A 60 0.80 33.01 -2.62
C ILE A 60 1.71 31.80 -2.43
N LYS A 61 1.80 31.28 -1.22
CA LYS A 61 2.49 30.01 -0.95
C LYS A 61 1.63 28.85 -1.44
N LEU A 62 2.25 27.95 -2.19
CA LEU A 62 1.61 26.75 -2.72
C LEU A 62 2.14 25.51 -1.98
N LYS A 63 1.23 24.61 -1.66
CA LYS A 63 1.55 23.23 -1.25
C LYS A 63 0.77 22.30 -2.16
N ILE A 64 1.51 21.49 -2.89
CA ILE A 64 0.92 20.47 -3.77
C ILE A 64 1.02 19.12 -3.07
N GLU A 65 -0.12 18.49 -2.91
CA GLU A 65 -0.16 17.13 -2.42
C GLU A 65 0.29 16.19 -3.55
N LYS A 66 1.43 15.54 -3.36
CA LYS A 66 1.95 14.60 -4.35
C LYS A 66 0.95 13.49 -4.59
N SER A 67 0.68 13.19 -5.84
CA SER A 67 -0.05 11.97 -6.20
C SER A 67 0.73 10.77 -5.70
N LEU A 68 0.04 9.84 -5.04
CA LEU A 68 0.64 8.55 -4.77
C LEU A 68 0.99 7.89 -6.11
N PRO A 69 2.16 7.25 -6.24
CA PRO A 69 2.50 6.50 -7.44
C PRO A 69 1.61 5.27 -7.63
N TYR A 70 0.90 4.88 -6.58
CA TYR A 70 0.03 3.72 -6.51
C TYR A 70 -1.42 4.12 -6.23
N VAL A 71 -2.38 3.24 -6.53
CA VAL A 71 -3.82 3.46 -6.27
C VAL A 71 -4.15 3.58 -4.77
N SER A 72 -3.24 3.17 -3.89
CA SER A 72 -3.34 3.37 -2.44
C SER A 72 -1.97 3.41 -1.76
N ARG A 73 -1.92 3.84 -0.48
CA ARG A 73 -0.69 3.85 0.34
C ARG A 73 -0.05 2.45 0.52
N GLY A 74 -0.84 1.38 0.33
CA GLY A 74 -0.34 0.02 0.36
C GLY A 74 0.84 -0.21 -0.60
N GLY A 75 0.77 0.36 -1.81
CA GLY A 75 1.86 0.25 -2.77
C GLY A 75 3.21 0.75 -2.26
N LEU A 76 3.23 1.87 -1.51
CA LEU A 76 4.46 2.37 -0.89
C LEU A 76 5.02 1.44 0.19
N LYS A 77 4.14 0.73 0.92
CA LYS A 77 4.59 -0.28 1.89
C LYS A 77 5.31 -1.43 1.18
N LEU A 78 4.66 -1.99 0.15
CA LEU A 78 5.22 -3.10 -0.61
C LEU A 78 6.52 -2.71 -1.31
N GLU A 79 6.57 -1.55 -1.98
CA GLU A 79 7.78 -1.03 -2.64
C GLU A 79 8.98 -1.00 -1.69
N SER A 80 8.77 -0.49 -0.47
CA SER A 80 9.81 -0.48 0.56
C SER A 80 10.26 -1.88 0.94
N ALA A 81 9.33 -2.82 1.12
CA ALA A 81 9.66 -4.20 1.46
C ALA A 81 10.41 -4.91 0.32
N LEU A 82 9.98 -4.73 -0.94
CA LEU A 82 10.70 -5.26 -2.10
C LEU A 82 12.14 -4.77 -2.13
N LYS A 83 12.36 -3.47 -1.84
CA LYS A 83 13.70 -2.88 -1.79
C LYS A 83 14.54 -3.43 -0.63
N VAL A 84 13.98 -3.50 0.59
CA VAL A 84 14.71 -3.96 1.79
C VAL A 84 15.13 -5.42 1.65
N PHE A 85 14.25 -6.26 1.09
CA PHE A 85 14.52 -7.69 0.91
C PHE A 85 15.16 -8.03 -0.44
N GLU A 86 15.50 -7.02 -1.24
CA GLU A 86 16.11 -7.19 -2.58
C GLU A 86 15.31 -8.16 -3.46
N LEU A 87 13.97 -8.04 -3.42
CA LEU A 87 13.07 -8.91 -4.16
C LEU A 87 12.80 -8.35 -5.55
N ASP A 88 13.34 -9.00 -6.57
CA ASP A 88 12.92 -8.77 -7.95
C ASP A 88 11.65 -9.58 -8.26
N VAL A 89 10.60 -8.89 -8.67
CA VAL A 89 9.30 -9.50 -9.01
C VAL A 89 9.05 -9.56 -10.51
N LYS A 90 10.02 -9.16 -11.31
CA LYS A 90 9.92 -9.15 -12.76
C LYS A 90 9.66 -10.57 -13.30
N ASN A 91 8.68 -10.69 -14.17
CA ASN A 91 8.22 -11.94 -14.79
C ASN A 91 7.66 -13.00 -13.81
N LEU A 92 7.44 -12.67 -12.53
CA LEU A 92 6.84 -13.59 -11.57
C LEU A 92 5.33 -13.68 -11.72
N VAL A 93 4.78 -14.85 -11.37
CA VAL A 93 3.35 -15.05 -11.13
C VAL A 93 3.10 -14.84 -9.64
N CYS A 94 2.28 -13.85 -9.31
CA CYS A 94 2.06 -13.40 -7.95
C CYS A 94 0.61 -13.62 -7.50
N LEU A 95 0.41 -13.86 -6.20
CA LEU A 95 -0.89 -13.82 -5.54
C LEU A 95 -0.87 -12.70 -4.50
N ASP A 96 -1.78 -11.75 -4.62
CA ASP A 96 -1.94 -10.64 -3.67
C ASP A 96 -3.19 -10.89 -2.82
N ILE A 97 -2.99 -11.24 -1.55
CA ILE A 97 -4.05 -11.59 -0.59
C ILE A 97 -4.40 -10.39 0.28
N GLY A 98 -5.67 -9.99 0.25
CA GLY A 98 -6.16 -8.76 0.84
C GLY A 98 -5.91 -7.57 -0.09
N ALA A 99 -6.15 -7.75 -1.39
CA ALA A 99 -5.84 -6.75 -2.42
C ALA A 99 -6.55 -5.42 -2.19
N SER A 100 -7.77 -5.42 -1.65
CA SER A 100 -8.57 -4.21 -1.36
C SER A 100 -8.63 -3.28 -2.57
N THR A 101 -8.19 -2.02 -2.45
CA THR A 101 -8.11 -1.08 -3.59
C THR A 101 -7.01 -1.41 -4.60
N GLY A 102 -6.12 -2.36 -4.30
CA GLY A 102 -5.08 -2.83 -5.21
C GLY A 102 -3.72 -2.15 -5.05
N GLY A 103 -3.39 -1.67 -3.85
CA GLY A 103 -2.09 -1.02 -3.62
C GLY A 103 -0.91 -1.94 -3.87
N PHE A 104 -0.94 -3.16 -3.34
CA PHE A 104 0.11 -4.17 -3.55
C PHE A 104 0.07 -4.68 -4.99
N THR A 105 -1.10 -5.02 -5.51
CA THR A 105 -1.31 -5.39 -6.92
C THR A 105 -0.69 -4.37 -7.88
N HIS A 106 -0.94 -3.06 -7.67
CA HIS A 106 -0.38 -2.00 -8.52
C HIS A 106 1.14 -1.91 -8.40
N CYS A 107 1.69 -2.08 -7.19
CA CYS A 107 3.14 -2.13 -6.99
C CYS A 107 3.77 -3.30 -7.73
N LEU A 108 3.26 -4.51 -7.59
CA LEU A 108 3.73 -5.69 -8.32
C LEU A 108 3.69 -5.48 -9.83
N LEU A 109 2.60 -4.90 -10.34
CA LEU A 109 2.42 -4.61 -11.76
C LEU A 109 3.48 -3.65 -12.29
N LEU A 110 3.72 -2.53 -11.59
CA LEU A 110 4.72 -1.53 -11.98
C LEU A 110 6.17 -2.05 -11.87
N HIS A 111 6.41 -3.05 -11.02
CA HIS A 111 7.71 -3.74 -10.92
C HIS A 111 7.85 -4.92 -11.88
N GLY A 112 6.91 -5.08 -12.81
CA GLY A 112 7.04 -6.02 -13.93
C GLY A 112 6.61 -7.45 -13.63
N ALA A 113 5.76 -7.70 -12.63
CA ALA A 113 5.15 -9.01 -12.44
C ALA A 113 4.41 -9.45 -13.72
N LYS A 114 4.58 -10.73 -14.10
CA LYS A 114 3.96 -11.29 -15.33
C LYS A 114 2.46 -11.40 -15.19
N LYS A 115 1.98 -11.83 -14.03
CA LYS A 115 0.57 -12.07 -13.75
C LYS A 115 0.30 -11.94 -12.26
N ILE A 116 -0.80 -11.33 -11.90
CA ILE A 116 -1.16 -11.08 -10.51
C ILE A 116 -2.59 -11.52 -10.27
N TYR A 117 -2.79 -12.44 -9.34
CA TYR A 117 -4.09 -12.81 -8.83
C TYR A 117 -4.40 -11.91 -7.63
N ALA A 118 -5.34 -10.98 -7.80
CA ALA A 118 -5.75 -10.02 -6.78
C ALA A 118 -6.95 -10.58 -6.00
N LEU A 119 -6.70 -11.11 -4.81
CA LEU A 119 -7.69 -11.82 -4.00
C LEU A 119 -8.13 -10.99 -2.80
N ASP A 120 -9.45 -10.88 -2.60
CA ASP A 120 -10.04 -10.22 -1.43
C ASP A 120 -11.36 -10.90 -1.03
N VAL A 121 -11.69 -10.85 0.26
CA VAL A 121 -13.00 -11.29 0.79
C VAL A 121 -14.10 -10.29 0.43
N GLY A 122 -13.77 -9.03 0.28
CA GLY A 122 -14.66 -7.97 -0.20
C GLY A 122 -14.95 -8.08 -1.69
N LYS A 123 -15.95 -7.35 -2.15
CA LYS A 123 -16.32 -7.25 -3.56
C LYS A 123 -16.35 -5.80 -4.01
N GLY A 124 -15.97 -5.54 -5.27
CA GLY A 124 -16.03 -4.22 -5.87
C GLY A 124 -15.00 -3.21 -5.36
N GLN A 125 -13.98 -3.64 -4.62
CA GLN A 125 -13.01 -2.74 -4.00
C GLN A 125 -11.82 -2.40 -4.89
N LEU A 126 -11.40 -3.33 -5.75
CA LEU A 126 -10.22 -3.16 -6.60
C LEU A 126 -10.41 -1.98 -7.54
N HIS A 127 -9.40 -1.13 -7.66
CA HIS A 127 -9.44 0.06 -8.51
C HIS A 127 -9.71 -0.31 -9.97
N TYR A 128 -10.56 0.50 -10.66
CA TYR A 128 -11.03 0.23 -12.01
C TYR A 128 -9.88 -0.02 -13.02
N SER A 129 -8.81 0.77 -12.97
CA SER A 129 -7.67 0.59 -13.88
C SER A 129 -6.97 -0.77 -13.74
N LEU A 130 -6.98 -1.35 -12.53
CA LEU A 130 -6.40 -2.67 -12.29
C LEU A 130 -7.33 -3.78 -12.77
N ARG A 131 -8.65 -3.60 -12.64
CA ARG A 131 -9.66 -4.56 -13.17
C ARG A 131 -9.57 -4.72 -14.68
N LEU A 132 -9.21 -3.65 -15.40
CA LEU A 132 -9.08 -3.67 -16.85
C LEU A 132 -7.70 -4.16 -17.34
N ASN A 133 -6.75 -4.32 -16.45
CA ASN A 133 -5.41 -4.75 -16.84
C ASN A 133 -5.37 -6.26 -17.10
N PRO A 134 -4.96 -6.73 -18.29
CA PRO A 134 -4.95 -8.15 -18.64
C PRO A 134 -4.00 -9.01 -17.80
N GLN A 135 -3.04 -8.40 -17.12
CA GLN A 135 -2.12 -9.09 -16.21
C GLN A 135 -2.72 -9.31 -14.81
N VAL A 136 -3.88 -8.71 -14.50
CA VAL A 136 -4.53 -8.79 -13.19
C VAL A 136 -5.78 -9.68 -13.28
N ILE A 137 -5.77 -10.76 -12.52
CA ILE A 137 -6.91 -11.67 -12.37
C ILE A 137 -7.61 -11.34 -11.07
N VAL A 138 -8.85 -10.86 -11.16
CA VAL A 138 -9.64 -10.42 -10.01
C VAL A 138 -10.33 -11.61 -9.36
N MET A 139 -10.08 -11.84 -8.07
CA MET A 139 -10.64 -12.92 -7.27
C MET A 139 -11.28 -12.35 -6.00
N GLU A 140 -12.48 -11.85 -6.11
CA GLU A 140 -13.23 -11.23 -5.01
C GLU A 140 -14.26 -12.17 -4.38
N GLY A 141 -14.62 -11.89 -3.12
CA GLY A 141 -15.56 -12.71 -2.35
C GLY A 141 -14.95 -14.03 -1.86
N ILE A 142 -13.62 -14.15 -1.84
CA ILE A 142 -12.91 -15.39 -1.48
C ILE A 142 -12.17 -15.17 -0.15
N ASN A 143 -12.45 -16.07 0.82
CA ASN A 143 -11.77 -16.03 2.10
C ASN A 143 -10.45 -16.81 2.01
N ALA A 144 -9.33 -16.09 2.20
CA ALA A 144 -7.98 -16.64 2.10
C ALA A 144 -7.68 -17.77 3.08
N ARG A 145 -8.47 -17.94 4.14
CA ARG A 145 -8.33 -19.05 5.10
C ARG A 145 -8.62 -20.42 4.47
N TYR A 146 -9.43 -20.45 3.40
CA TYR A 146 -9.94 -21.69 2.80
C TYR A 146 -9.40 -21.91 1.38
N LEU A 147 -8.26 -21.31 1.05
CA LEU A 147 -7.65 -21.49 -0.26
C LEU A 147 -7.11 -22.91 -0.43
N THR A 148 -7.34 -23.45 -1.61
CA THR A 148 -6.85 -24.76 -2.03
C THR A 148 -6.18 -24.65 -3.40
N ALA A 149 -5.30 -25.60 -3.73
CA ALA A 149 -4.51 -25.53 -4.96
C ALA A 149 -5.35 -25.64 -6.24
N ASP A 150 -6.47 -26.34 -6.19
CA ASP A 150 -7.41 -26.52 -7.31
C ASP A 150 -8.19 -25.26 -7.68
N MET A 151 -8.18 -24.25 -6.80
CA MET A 151 -8.75 -22.93 -7.12
C MET A 151 -7.91 -22.12 -8.12
N PHE A 152 -6.69 -22.56 -8.41
CA PHE A 152 -5.74 -21.86 -9.27
C PHE A 152 -5.18 -22.77 -10.36
N PRO A 153 -5.02 -22.29 -11.60
CA PRO A 153 -4.46 -23.07 -12.69
C PRO A 153 -2.94 -23.26 -12.57
N GLU A 154 -2.28 -22.53 -11.67
CA GLU A 154 -0.82 -22.50 -11.50
C GLU A 154 -0.42 -22.14 -10.07
N LYS A 155 0.82 -22.51 -9.69
CA LYS A 155 1.43 -22.11 -8.41
C LYS A 155 2.14 -20.76 -8.53
N PHE A 156 2.45 -20.15 -7.39
CA PHE A 156 2.96 -18.80 -7.28
C PHE A 156 4.46 -18.74 -6.96
N ASP A 157 5.14 -17.79 -7.59
CA ASP A 157 6.52 -17.44 -7.29
C ASP A 157 6.59 -16.56 -6.03
N LEU A 158 5.62 -15.65 -5.87
CA LEU A 158 5.50 -14.76 -4.72
C LEU A 158 4.03 -14.65 -4.29
N ILE A 159 3.78 -14.78 -3.00
CA ILE A 159 2.49 -14.46 -2.38
C ILE A 159 2.70 -13.26 -1.46
N THR A 160 1.97 -12.16 -1.71
CA THR A 160 1.89 -11.01 -0.80
C THR A 160 0.65 -11.11 0.07
N VAL A 161 0.74 -10.70 1.35
CA VAL A 161 -0.37 -10.82 2.30
C VAL A 161 -0.53 -9.51 3.08
N ASP A 162 -1.67 -8.82 2.88
CA ASP A 162 -2.06 -7.60 3.62
C ASP A 162 -3.50 -7.71 4.13
N VAL A 163 -3.76 -8.67 5.00
CA VAL A 163 -5.10 -8.94 5.56
C VAL A 163 -5.38 -8.13 6.82
N SER A 164 -6.66 -7.88 7.10
CA SER A 164 -7.12 -7.19 8.30
C SER A 164 -8.16 -8.03 9.05
N PHE A 165 -8.23 -7.84 10.38
CA PHE A 165 -9.18 -8.50 11.27
C PHE A 165 -9.02 -10.03 11.38
N ILE A 166 -7.87 -10.55 10.98
CA ILE A 166 -7.53 -11.97 11.07
C ILE A 166 -6.03 -12.11 11.35
N SER A 167 -5.65 -13.11 12.14
CA SER A 167 -4.25 -13.44 12.38
C SER A 167 -3.63 -14.14 11.17
N LEU A 168 -2.36 -13.83 10.88
CA LEU A 168 -1.56 -14.53 9.86
C LEU A 168 -1.45 -16.04 10.14
N LYS A 169 -1.49 -16.44 11.42
CA LYS A 169 -1.47 -17.85 11.82
C LYS A 169 -2.64 -18.67 11.23
N LYS A 170 -3.76 -17.99 10.88
CA LYS A 170 -4.92 -18.62 10.24
C LYS A 170 -4.85 -18.66 8.71
N ILE A 171 -3.96 -17.87 8.11
CA ILE A 171 -3.84 -17.73 6.65
C ILE A 171 -2.64 -18.52 6.13
N LEU A 172 -1.48 -18.43 6.78
CA LEU A 172 -0.23 -19.04 6.31
C LEU A 172 -0.34 -20.53 5.99
N PRO A 173 -1.06 -21.38 6.76
CA PRO A 173 -1.16 -22.81 6.44
C PRO A 173 -1.74 -23.11 5.06
N ALA A 174 -2.72 -22.33 4.59
CA ALA A 174 -3.33 -22.51 3.28
C ALA A 174 -2.40 -22.12 2.12
N LEU A 175 -1.40 -21.27 2.39
CA LEU A 175 -0.55 -20.69 1.34
C LEU A 175 0.59 -21.60 0.91
N ILE A 176 1.02 -22.54 1.77
CA ILE A 176 2.17 -23.41 1.52
C ILE A 176 1.98 -24.22 0.24
N PHE A 177 0.78 -24.79 0.06
CA PHE A 177 0.44 -25.64 -1.08
C PHE A 177 0.31 -24.86 -2.40
N LEU A 178 0.21 -23.53 -2.32
CA LEU A 178 0.08 -22.62 -3.46
C LEU A 178 1.45 -22.19 -4.00
N LEU A 179 2.53 -22.39 -3.25
CA LEU A 179 3.87 -21.96 -3.65
C LEU A 179 4.52 -22.93 -4.62
N LYS A 180 5.27 -22.37 -5.56
CA LYS A 180 6.28 -23.11 -6.33
C LYS A 180 7.44 -23.53 -5.42
N PRO A 181 8.26 -24.52 -5.81
CA PRO A 181 9.55 -24.75 -5.17
C PRO A 181 10.38 -23.45 -5.16
N LYS A 182 10.95 -23.07 -4.00
CA LYS A 182 11.65 -21.80 -3.75
C LYS A 182 10.74 -20.54 -3.81
N GLY A 183 9.43 -20.73 -3.91
CA GLY A 183 8.46 -19.63 -3.82
C GLY A 183 8.54 -18.93 -2.46
N LYS A 184 8.12 -17.67 -2.43
CA LYS A 184 8.23 -16.82 -1.25
C LYS A 184 6.87 -16.28 -0.82
N ILE A 185 6.72 -16.00 0.48
CA ILE A 185 5.60 -15.23 1.04
C ILE A 185 6.17 -13.96 1.65
N LEU A 186 5.61 -12.81 1.29
CA LEU A 186 5.88 -11.52 1.90
C LEU A 186 4.62 -11.04 2.60
N ALA A 187 4.55 -11.23 3.91
CA ALA A 187 3.35 -10.97 4.70
C ALA A 187 3.51 -9.77 5.62
N LEU A 188 2.46 -8.95 5.74
CA LEU A 188 2.40 -7.83 6.65
C LEU A 188 1.83 -8.26 8.01
N ILE A 189 2.68 -8.30 9.02
CA ILE A 189 2.31 -8.54 10.42
C ILE A 189 1.67 -7.27 10.98
N LYS A 190 0.46 -7.40 11.48
CA LYS A 190 -0.31 -6.31 12.11
C LYS A 190 -0.55 -6.65 13.58
N PRO A 191 0.25 -6.12 14.52
CA PRO A 191 0.16 -6.50 15.93
C PRO A 191 -1.25 -6.42 16.51
N GLN A 192 -2.06 -5.45 16.07
CA GLN A 192 -3.43 -5.27 16.54
C GLN A 192 -4.38 -6.43 16.17
N PHE A 193 -4.01 -7.31 15.23
CA PHE A 193 -4.79 -8.50 14.86
C PHE A 193 -4.15 -9.81 15.34
N GLU A 194 -2.97 -9.73 15.97
CA GLU A 194 -2.23 -10.88 16.50
C GLU A 194 -2.33 -10.99 18.03
N VAL A 195 -2.39 -9.86 18.74
CA VAL A 195 -2.54 -9.82 20.20
C VAL A 195 -4.01 -10.00 20.61
N GLY A 196 -4.23 -10.46 21.84
CA GLY A 196 -5.59 -10.54 22.40
C GLY A 196 -6.22 -9.14 22.59
N PRO A 197 -7.56 -9.04 22.59
CA PRO A 197 -8.29 -7.76 22.65
C PRO A 197 -7.89 -6.84 23.82
N LYS A 198 -7.50 -7.42 24.94
CA LYS A 198 -7.05 -6.69 26.15
C LYS A 198 -5.82 -5.82 25.95
N PHE A 199 -5.01 -6.12 24.95
CA PHE A 199 -3.78 -5.38 24.62
C PHE A 199 -4.00 -4.30 23.56
N VAL A 200 -5.19 -4.22 22.97
CA VAL A 200 -5.54 -3.25 21.92
C VAL A 200 -6.29 -2.08 22.55
N LYS A 201 -5.61 -0.93 22.73
CA LYS A 201 -6.23 0.28 23.30
C LYS A 201 -6.68 1.21 22.17
N LYS A 202 -7.99 1.47 22.06
CA LYS A 202 -8.60 2.30 20.98
C LYS A 202 -8.18 1.86 19.55
N GLY A 203 -7.95 0.55 19.35
CA GLY A 203 -7.55 -0.02 18.07
C GLY A 203 -6.04 0.07 17.78
N VAL A 204 -5.21 0.39 18.79
CA VAL A 204 -3.75 0.55 18.63
C VAL A 204 -2.99 -0.28 19.66
N VAL A 205 -1.91 -0.91 19.22
CA VAL A 205 -0.88 -1.54 20.07
C VAL A 205 0.32 -0.62 20.06
N LYS A 206 0.65 -0.04 21.24
CA LYS A 206 1.75 0.93 21.36
C LYS A 206 3.01 0.35 22.02
N ASP A 207 2.87 -0.74 22.76
CA ASP A 207 3.94 -1.34 23.55
C ASP A 207 4.98 -2.02 22.63
N PRO A 208 6.24 -1.56 22.62
CA PRO A 208 7.30 -2.17 21.81
C PRO A 208 7.56 -3.64 22.17
N TRP A 209 7.37 -4.02 23.41
CA TRP A 209 7.51 -5.41 23.83
C TRP A 209 6.47 -6.32 23.16
N LEU A 210 5.20 -5.84 23.07
CA LEU A 210 4.15 -6.58 22.36
C LEU A 210 4.44 -6.67 20.86
N HIS A 211 5.00 -5.62 20.25
CA HIS A 211 5.41 -5.67 18.85
C HIS A 211 6.45 -6.78 18.62
N LYS A 212 7.51 -6.78 19.45
CA LYS A 212 8.56 -7.82 19.38
C LYS A 212 7.97 -9.22 19.59
N LYS A 213 7.17 -9.39 20.65
CA LYS A 213 6.53 -10.66 20.97
C LYS A 213 5.73 -11.21 19.79
N VAL A 214 4.90 -10.37 19.16
CA VAL A 214 4.09 -10.78 17.98
C VAL A 214 4.99 -11.20 16.82
N VAL A 215 6.03 -10.43 16.53
CA VAL A 215 6.96 -10.76 15.45
C VAL A 215 7.65 -12.10 15.72
N ASP A 216 8.15 -12.31 16.94
CA ASP A 216 8.80 -13.56 17.35
C ASP A 216 7.80 -14.76 17.25
N GLU A 217 6.54 -14.57 17.67
CA GLU A 217 5.51 -15.61 17.57
C GLU A 217 5.18 -16.00 16.12
N ILE A 218 5.08 -15.02 15.20
CA ILE A 218 4.85 -15.31 13.78
C ILE A 218 6.07 -15.98 13.16
N TRP A 219 7.28 -15.56 13.53
CA TRP A 219 8.53 -16.16 13.09
C TRP A 219 8.58 -17.66 13.46
N GLU A 220 8.39 -17.99 14.72
CA GLU A 220 8.41 -19.40 15.18
C GLU A 220 7.25 -20.20 14.61
N PHE A 221 6.06 -19.62 14.51
CA PHE A 221 4.92 -20.29 13.87
C PHE A 221 5.22 -20.64 12.41
N SER A 222 5.88 -19.75 11.68
CA SER A 222 6.25 -19.99 10.27
C SER A 222 7.25 -21.15 10.15
N LYS A 223 8.23 -21.24 11.05
CA LYS A 223 9.17 -22.38 11.11
C LYS A 223 8.45 -23.70 11.35
N ASN A 224 7.51 -23.71 12.28
CA ASN A 224 6.72 -24.92 12.62
C ASN A 224 5.82 -25.35 11.44
N LEU A 225 5.53 -24.47 10.49
CA LEU A 225 4.84 -24.79 9.24
C LEU A 225 5.78 -25.31 8.13
N GLY A 226 7.08 -25.43 8.38
CA GLY A 226 8.07 -25.81 7.36
C GLY A 226 8.48 -24.67 6.43
N LEU A 227 8.15 -23.42 6.78
CA LEU A 227 8.65 -22.23 6.08
C LEU A 227 9.96 -21.75 6.72
N THR A 228 10.85 -21.22 5.92
CA THR A 228 12.11 -20.61 6.39
C THR A 228 11.95 -19.08 6.43
N PRO A 229 11.87 -18.45 7.63
CA PRO A 229 11.90 -16.99 7.73
C PRO A 229 13.26 -16.44 7.30
N LEU A 230 13.25 -15.48 6.38
CA LEU A 230 14.47 -14.86 5.81
C LEU A 230 14.76 -13.49 6.41
N GLY A 231 13.75 -12.81 6.98
CA GLY A 231 13.95 -11.50 7.57
C GLY A 231 12.66 -10.80 7.99
N ILE A 232 12.84 -9.76 8.79
CA ILE A 232 11.79 -8.83 9.25
C ILE A 232 12.18 -7.41 8.86
N SER A 233 11.19 -6.60 8.47
CA SER A 233 11.37 -5.17 8.23
C SER A 233 10.16 -4.39 8.75
N GLU A 234 10.39 -3.26 9.43
CA GLU A 234 9.29 -2.36 9.82
C GLU A 234 8.72 -1.67 8.57
N SER A 235 7.41 -1.57 8.48
CA SER A 235 6.74 -0.82 7.41
C SER A 235 7.08 0.67 7.52
N PRO A 236 7.46 1.36 6.42
CA PRO A 236 7.80 2.79 6.45
C PRO A 236 6.59 3.68 6.71
N ILE A 237 5.38 3.11 6.62
CA ILE A 237 4.13 3.82 6.78
C ILE A 237 3.31 3.12 7.86
N LEU A 238 2.86 3.91 8.82
CA LEU A 238 1.96 3.42 9.85
C LEU A 238 0.63 2.96 9.24
N GLY A 239 0.12 1.87 9.79
CA GLY A 239 -1.20 1.36 9.48
C GLY A 239 -2.34 2.26 10.01
N PRO A 240 -3.59 1.82 9.86
CA PRO A 240 -4.74 2.54 10.39
C PRO A 240 -4.57 2.90 11.86
N LYS A 241 -5.05 4.11 12.25
CA LYS A 241 -4.97 4.66 13.61
C LYS A 241 -3.54 4.83 14.15
N GLY A 242 -2.50 4.69 13.31
CA GLY A 242 -1.11 4.85 13.70
C GLY A 242 -0.44 3.59 14.23
N ASN A 243 -0.95 2.40 13.92
CA ASN A 243 -0.31 1.14 14.28
C ASN A 243 1.02 0.94 13.53
N LYS A 244 2.04 0.50 14.23
CA LYS A 244 3.24 -0.07 13.62
C LYS A 244 2.91 -1.43 13.01
N GLU A 245 3.48 -1.69 11.83
CA GLU A 245 3.29 -2.93 11.09
C GLU A 245 4.66 -3.42 10.60
N PHE A 246 4.82 -4.72 10.41
CA PHE A 246 6.10 -5.32 10.08
C PHE A 246 5.93 -6.29 8.92
N PHE A 247 6.88 -6.30 7.98
CA PHE A 247 6.94 -7.34 6.96
C PHE A 247 7.77 -8.52 7.46
N ILE A 248 7.31 -9.72 7.15
CA ILE A 248 8.09 -10.95 7.25
C ILE A 248 8.24 -11.55 5.85
N LEU A 249 9.47 -11.88 5.49
CA LEU A 249 9.78 -12.64 4.28
C LEU A 249 10.00 -14.10 4.65
N LEU A 250 9.26 -15.00 4.01
CA LEU A 250 9.31 -16.43 4.21
C LEU A 250 9.67 -17.12 2.89
N SER A 251 10.45 -18.18 2.94
CA SER A 251 10.75 -19.04 1.80
C SER A 251 10.18 -20.43 2.03
N PHE A 252 9.70 -21.02 0.94
CA PHE A 252 9.31 -22.43 0.94
C PHE A 252 10.42 -23.24 0.27
N SER A 253 11.05 -24.13 1.04
CA SER A 253 12.00 -25.11 0.52
C SER A 253 11.40 -26.49 0.72
N LEU A 254 11.18 -27.21 -0.36
CA LEU A 254 10.97 -28.64 -0.24
C LEU A 254 12.29 -29.21 0.31
N SER A 255 12.25 -29.76 1.52
CA SER A 255 13.35 -30.60 2.00
C SER A 255 13.51 -31.75 1.00
N SER A 256 14.68 -31.80 0.36
CA SER A 256 15.09 -32.89 -0.49
C SER A 256 15.22 -34.17 0.31
#